data_f6608d8e58dd310e8d832ae8f97ce339
#
_entry.id   f6608d8e58dd310e8d832ae8f97ce339
#
_cell.length_a   1.000
_cell.length_b   1.000
_cell.length_c   1.000
_cell.angle_alpha   90.00
_cell.angle_beta   90.00
_cell.angle_gamma   90.00
#
_symmetry.space_group_name_H-M   'P 1'
#
loop_
_entity.id
_entity.type
_entity.pdbx_description
1 polymer ?
#
loop_
_entity_poly.entity_id
_entity_poly.type
_entity_poly.pdbx_seq_one_letter_code
_entity_poly.pdbx_strand_id
1 'polypeptide(L)'
;PRELADRVGVVGQDPLAGFVTDTVEEELAYGMEQLGLPGDVMRKRVEETLDLLGVADLRHRALRDLSGGQQQRVAIGAVMATHPRVLVLDEPTSALDPTAAEEVLAAITRLVHDLGVTVLIAEHRLERVVQYADRALYLHGDGTVASGRPAEILATSSVAPPVVELGRLAGWDPLPMSVRDARRAAAPLRERLAGRT
;
A
#
# COMPACT_ATOMS: atom_id res chain seq x y z
N PRO A 1 -10.79 -14.10 -16.97
CA PRO A 1 -10.21 -14.00 -15.63
C PRO A 1 -8.92 -14.81 -15.49
N ARG A 2 -8.90 -16.08 -15.98
CA ARG A 2 -7.74 -16.98 -15.84
C ARG A 2 -6.47 -16.46 -16.58
N GLU A 3 -6.65 -15.79 -17.69
CA GLU A 3 -5.57 -15.20 -18.50
C GLU A 3 -4.94 -13.93 -17.90
N LEU A 4 -5.53 -13.41 -16.82
CA LEU A 4 -5.02 -12.24 -16.10
C LEU A 4 -4.40 -12.60 -14.74
N ALA A 5 -4.61 -13.84 -14.27
CA ALA A 5 -4.17 -14.27 -12.94
C ALA A 5 -2.63 -14.28 -12.79
N ASP A 6 -1.90 -14.39 -13.90
CA ASP A 6 -0.44 -14.29 -13.96
C ASP A 6 0.09 -12.85 -14.10
N ARG A 7 -0.82 -11.88 -14.33
CA ARG A 7 -0.45 -10.48 -14.57
C ARG A 7 -0.93 -9.52 -13.50
N VAL A 8 -2.09 -9.80 -12.90
CA VAL A 8 -2.74 -8.93 -11.92
C VAL A 8 -3.00 -9.72 -10.66
N GLY A 9 -2.35 -9.31 -9.59
CA GLY A 9 -2.60 -9.80 -8.26
C GLY A 9 -3.58 -8.88 -7.52
N VAL A 10 -4.46 -9.45 -6.71
CA VAL A 10 -5.44 -8.69 -5.94
C VAL A 10 -5.40 -9.13 -4.48
N VAL A 11 -5.29 -8.19 -3.56
CA VAL A 11 -5.41 -8.42 -2.12
C VAL A 11 -6.58 -7.60 -1.61
N GLY A 12 -7.57 -8.28 -1.06
CA GLY A 12 -8.77 -7.64 -0.49
C GLY A 12 -8.52 -7.06 0.90
N GLN A 13 -9.54 -6.42 1.44
CA GLN A 13 -9.52 -5.74 2.73
C GLN A 13 -9.31 -6.69 3.92
N ASP A 14 -9.84 -7.92 3.85
CA ASP A 14 -9.69 -8.95 4.89
C ASP A 14 -8.72 -10.05 4.42
N PRO A 15 -7.46 -10.06 4.90
CA PRO A 15 -6.49 -11.08 4.55
C PRO A 15 -6.94 -12.49 4.90
N LEU A 16 -7.59 -12.68 6.07
CA LEU A 16 -8.02 -14.00 6.54
C LEU A 16 -9.06 -14.64 5.61
N ALA A 17 -9.94 -13.84 5.04
CA ALA A 17 -10.94 -14.33 4.09
C ALA A 17 -10.31 -14.79 2.75
N GLY A 18 -9.10 -14.33 2.45
CA GLY A 18 -8.36 -14.69 1.23
C GLY A 18 -7.47 -15.91 1.37
N PHE A 19 -7.10 -16.31 2.58
CA PHE A 19 -6.21 -17.44 2.81
C PHE A 19 -6.87 -18.78 2.50
N VAL A 20 -6.11 -19.68 1.90
CA VAL A 20 -6.56 -21.00 1.46
C VAL A 20 -5.90 -22.13 2.28
N THR A 21 -4.70 -21.86 2.82
CA THR A 21 -3.89 -22.85 3.55
C THR A 21 -3.84 -22.51 5.05
N ASP A 22 -3.11 -23.33 5.81
CA ASP A 22 -3.02 -23.16 7.27
C ASP A 22 -1.77 -22.41 7.74
N THR A 23 -0.67 -22.46 6.97
CA THR A 23 0.63 -21.89 7.36
C THR A 23 1.14 -20.86 6.36
N VAL A 24 2.05 -19.99 6.83
CA VAL A 24 2.65 -18.94 6.00
C VAL A 24 3.33 -19.52 4.76
N GLU A 25 4.18 -20.55 4.92
CA GLU A 25 4.91 -21.15 3.80
C GLU A 25 3.98 -21.74 2.75
N GLU A 26 2.96 -22.46 3.19
CA GLU A 26 1.97 -23.08 2.29
C GLU A 26 1.20 -22.01 1.53
N GLU A 27 0.79 -20.91 2.20
CA GLU A 27 0.06 -19.83 1.57
C GLU A 27 0.90 -19.11 0.51
N LEU A 28 2.19 -18.86 0.80
CA LEU A 28 3.11 -18.28 -0.17
C LEU A 28 3.34 -19.18 -1.40
N ALA A 29 3.30 -20.51 -1.21
CA ALA A 29 3.49 -21.48 -2.29
C ALA A 29 2.22 -21.70 -3.12
N TYR A 30 1.04 -21.58 -2.52
CA TYR A 30 -0.23 -22.00 -3.09
C TYR A 30 -0.51 -21.42 -4.49
N GLY A 31 -0.36 -20.11 -4.68
CA GLY A 31 -0.60 -19.47 -5.97
C GLY A 31 0.32 -19.99 -7.08
N MET A 32 1.58 -20.28 -6.73
CA MET A 32 2.56 -20.85 -7.66
C MET A 32 2.26 -22.31 -8.02
N GLU A 33 1.74 -23.09 -7.06
CA GLU A 33 1.28 -24.47 -7.31
C GLU A 33 0.11 -24.49 -8.30
N GLN A 34 -0.85 -23.55 -8.14
CA GLN A 34 -1.98 -23.42 -9.08
C GLN A 34 -1.54 -23.03 -10.49
N LEU A 35 -0.40 -22.34 -10.63
CA LEU A 35 0.22 -22.00 -11.91
C LEU A 35 1.11 -23.13 -12.45
N GLY A 36 1.34 -24.21 -11.68
CA GLY A 36 2.16 -25.34 -12.08
C GLY A 36 3.66 -25.06 -12.15
N LEU A 37 4.18 -24.14 -11.31
CA LEU A 37 5.60 -23.82 -11.28
C LEU A 37 6.43 -25.01 -10.75
N PRO A 38 7.69 -25.17 -11.23
CA PRO A 38 8.61 -26.18 -10.69
C PRO A 38 8.93 -25.95 -9.21
N GLY A 39 9.11 -27.03 -8.44
CA GLY A 39 9.29 -26.94 -6.99
C GLY A 39 10.57 -26.22 -6.53
N ASP A 40 11.63 -26.23 -7.33
CA ASP A 40 12.86 -25.48 -7.08
C ASP A 40 12.64 -23.97 -7.26
N VAL A 41 11.86 -23.58 -8.27
CA VAL A 41 11.44 -22.17 -8.49
C VAL A 41 10.55 -21.70 -7.35
N MET A 42 9.56 -22.49 -6.94
CA MET A 42 8.66 -22.16 -5.83
C MET A 42 9.44 -21.96 -4.53
N ARG A 43 10.34 -22.89 -4.18
CA ARG A 43 11.17 -22.76 -2.98
C ARG A 43 11.96 -21.46 -2.95
N LYS A 44 12.63 -21.15 -4.05
CA LYS A 44 13.40 -19.91 -4.18
C LYS A 44 12.52 -18.67 -3.98
N ARG A 45 11.36 -18.62 -4.64
CA ARG A 45 10.44 -17.47 -4.54
C ARG A 45 9.83 -17.33 -3.15
N VAL A 46 9.55 -18.42 -2.45
CA VAL A 46 9.08 -18.39 -1.05
C VAL A 46 10.15 -17.75 -0.17
N GLU A 47 11.42 -18.16 -0.28
CA GLU A 47 12.52 -17.55 0.48
C GLU A 47 12.63 -16.05 0.20
N GLU A 48 12.71 -15.66 -1.07
CA GLU A 48 12.81 -14.27 -1.48
C GLU A 48 11.63 -13.43 -0.97
N THR A 49 10.42 -13.99 -0.97
CA THR A 49 9.22 -13.31 -0.50
C THR A 49 9.22 -13.15 1.02
N LEU A 50 9.60 -14.19 1.76
CA LEU A 50 9.71 -14.14 3.22
C LEU A 50 10.69 -13.04 3.68
N ASP A 51 11.85 -12.96 3.02
CA ASP A 51 12.88 -11.95 3.32
C ASP A 51 12.41 -10.54 2.96
N LEU A 52 11.85 -10.37 1.77
CA LEU A 52 11.38 -9.08 1.26
C LEU A 52 10.32 -8.44 2.16
N LEU A 53 9.42 -9.28 2.70
CA LEU A 53 8.33 -8.83 3.56
C LEU A 53 8.68 -8.81 5.05
N GLY A 54 9.87 -9.32 5.44
CA GLY A 54 10.30 -9.40 6.82
C GLY A 54 9.42 -10.32 7.65
N VAL A 55 9.09 -11.50 7.12
CA VAL A 55 8.25 -12.52 7.78
C VAL A 55 8.90 -13.90 7.82
N ALA A 56 10.23 -13.97 7.63
CA ALA A 56 10.97 -15.24 7.57
C ALA A 56 10.87 -16.06 8.87
N ASP A 57 10.83 -15.40 10.01
CA ASP A 57 10.64 -16.01 11.33
C ASP A 57 9.22 -16.57 11.56
N LEU A 58 8.27 -16.21 10.70
CA LEU A 58 6.88 -16.66 10.76
C LEU A 58 6.58 -17.84 9.82
N ARG A 59 7.56 -18.32 9.06
CA ARG A 59 7.44 -19.32 7.99
C ARG A 59 6.49 -20.47 8.32
N HIS A 60 6.65 -21.09 9.48
CA HIS A 60 5.88 -22.27 9.90
C HIS A 60 4.72 -21.92 10.83
N ARG A 61 4.43 -20.64 11.00
CA ARG A 61 3.37 -20.18 11.90
C ARG A 61 2.00 -20.36 11.24
N ALA A 62 1.00 -20.70 12.05
CA ALA A 62 -0.37 -20.74 11.56
C ALA A 62 -0.87 -19.31 11.24
N LEU A 63 -1.55 -19.16 10.12
CA LEU A 63 -2.01 -17.85 9.62
C LEU A 63 -2.96 -17.14 10.59
N ARG A 64 -3.78 -17.91 11.32
CA ARG A 64 -4.70 -17.39 12.35
C ARG A 64 -4.01 -16.84 13.59
N ASP A 65 -2.74 -17.22 13.83
CA ASP A 65 -1.97 -16.82 15.02
C ASP A 65 -1.10 -15.57 14.73
N LEU A 66 -1.22 -15.00 13.53
CA LEU A 66 -0.52 -13.81 13.10
C LEU A 66 -1.26 -12.54 13.54
N SER A 67 -0.52 -11.46 13.81
CA SER A 67 -1.12 -10.12 13.95
C SER A 67 -1.69 -9.64 12.61
N GLY A 68 -2.62 -8.67 12.64
CA GLY A 68 -3.24 -8.13 11.42
C GLY A 68 -2.22 -7.62 10.40
N GLY A 69 -1.15 -6.92 10.85
CA GLY A 69 -0.08 -6.46 9.97
C GLY A 69 0.76 -7.60 9.39
N GLN A 70 0.99 -8.68 10.16
CA GLN A 70 1.65 -9.89 9.65
C GLN A 70 0.77 -10.61 8.63
N GLN A 71 -0.53 -10.75 8.90
CA GLN A 71 -1.49 -11.33 7.96
C GLN A 71 -1.53 -10.55 6.65
N GLN A 72 -1.56 -9.23 6.72
CA GLN A 72 -1.57 -8.37 5.54
C GLN A 72 -0.29 -8.54 4.71
N ARG A 73 0.90 -8.57 5.36
CA ARG A 73 2.16 -8.82 4.65
C ARG A 73 2.19 -10.21 4.00
N VAL A 74 1.69 -11.24 4.68
CA VAL A 74 1.61 -12.60 4.11
C VAL A 74 0.66 -12.63 2.92
N ALA A 75 -0.52 -12.00 3.00
CA ALA A 75 -1.46 -11.93 1.88
C ALA A 75 -0.86 -11.22 0.65
N ILE A 76 -0.15 -10.12 0.87
CA ILE A 76 0.61 -9.44 -0.19
C ILE A 76 1.68 -10.38 -0.77
N GLY A 77 2.39 -11.10 0.10
CA GLY A 77 3.43 -12.05 -0.29
C GLY A 77 2.92 -13.22 -1.12
N ALA A 78 1.81 -13.80 -0.73
CA ALA A 78 1.19 -14.93 -1.43
C ALA A 78 0.85 -14.55 -2.89
N VAL A 79 0.34 -13.34 -3.08
CA VAL A 79 0.09 -12.81 -4.41
C VAL A 79 1.38 -12.49 -5.15
N MET A 80 2.36 -11.85 -4.47
CA MET A 80 3.62 -11.44 -5.07
C MET A 80 4.53 -12.59 -5.48
N ALA A 81 4.44 -13.76 -4.82
CA ALA A 81 5.20 -14.96 -5.16
C ALA A 81 4.91 -15.46 -6.59
N THR A 82 3.75 -15.13 -7.15
CA THR A 82 3.40 -15.43 -8.56
C THR A 82 4.05 -14.48 -9.56
N HIS A 83 4.70 -13.39 -9.10
CA HIS A 83 5.31 -12.33 -9.89
C HIS A 83 4.31 -11.60 -10.83
N PRO A 84 3.23 -11.04 -10.32
CA PRO A 84 2.31 -10.26 -11.13
C PRO A 84 2.97 -8.95 -11.58
N ARG A 85 2.50 -8.37 -12.68
CA ARG A 85 2.95 -7.05 -13.15
C ARG A 85 2.25 -5.90 -12.43
N VAL A 86 1.03 -6.15 -11.99
CA VAL A 86 0.18 -5.18 -11.29
C VAL A 86 -0.34 -5.83 -10.01
N LEU A 87 -0.23 -5.10 -8.91
CA LEU A 87 -0.79 -5.47 -7.62
C LEU A 87 -1.90 -4.48 -7.26
N VAL A 88 -3.10 -4.98 -7.02
CA VAL A 88 -4.26 -4.21 -6.58
C VAL A 88 -4.49 -4.48 -5.10
N LEU A 89 -4.51 -3.44 -4.30
CA LEU A 89 -4.68 -3.51 -2.84
C LEU A 89 -5.91 -2.72 -2.44
N ASP A 90 -6.86 -3.39 -1.81
CA ASP A 90 -8.08 -2.78 -1.33
C ASP A 90 -7.98 -2.54 0.19
N GLU A 91 -7.84 -1.27 0.57
CA GLU A 91 -7.68 -0.79 1.95
C GLU A 91 -6.63 -1.56 2.79
N PRO A 92 -5.38 -1.72 2.30
CA PRO A 92 -4.40 -2.60 2.94
C PRO A 92 -3.98 -2.15 4.34
N THR A 93 -4.37 -0.95 4.78
CA THR A 93 -4.00 -0.42 6.11
C THR A 93 -5.19 -0.09 7.01
N SER A 94 -6.43 -0.32 6.57
CA SER A 94 -7.64 0.16 7.23
C SER A 94 -7.83 -0.39 8.65
N ALA A 95 -7.59 -1.69 8.84
CA ALA A 95 -7.76 -2.40 10.12
C ALA A 95 -6.49 -2.43 11.01
N LEU A 96 -5.42 -1.72 10.60
CA LEU A 96 -4.13 -1.78 11.26
C LEU A 96 -3.89 -0.60 12.20
N ASP A 97 -3.18 -0.86 13.30
CA ASP A 97 -2.59 0.19 14.11
C ASP A 97 -1.53 0.98 13.31
N PRO A 98 -1.11 2.17 13.75
CA PRO A 98 -0.19 3.00 12.99
C PRO A 98 1.14 2.32 12.66
N THR A 99 1.72 1.56 13.60
CA THR A 99 3.01 0.90 13.42
C THR A 99 2.91 -0.22 12.38
N ALA A 100 1.89 -1.08 12.49
CA ALA A 100 1.64 -2.16 11.54
C ALA A 100 1.34 -1.60 10.12
N ALA A 101 0.59 -0.49 10.03
CA ALA A 101 0.34 0.17 8.75
C ALA A 101 1.63 0.69 8.09
N GLU A 102 2.54 1.31 8.87
CA GLU A 102 3.84 1.75 8.37
C GLU A 102 4.70 0.58 7.87
N GLU A 103 4.70 -0.55 8.57
CA GLU A 103 5.42 -1.76 8.15
C GLU A 103 4.87 -2.31 6.82
N VAL A 104 3.55 -2.36 6.65
CA VAL A 104 2.91 -2.79 5.40
C VAL A 104 3.25 -1.83 4.26
N LEU A 105 3.16 -0.51 4.47
CA LEU A 105 3.51 0.48 3.46
C LEU A 105 5.00 0.44 3.09
N ALA A 106 5.88 0.21 4.06
CA ALA A 106 7.31 0.03 3.79
C ALA A 106 7.57 -1.23 2.94
N ALA A 107 6.85 -2.32 3.19
CA ALA A 107 6.92 -3.53 2.36
C ALA A 107 6.45 -3.24 0.93
N ILE A 108 5.29 -2.58 0.76
CA ILE A 108 4.77 -2.19 -0.56
C ILE A 108 5.78 -1.29 -1.30
N THR A 109 6.37 -0.32 -0.61
CA THR A 109 7.37 0.57 -1.20
C THR A 109 8.59 -0.20 -1.71
N ARG A 110 9.06 -1.21 -0.96
CA ARG A 110 10.15 -2.09 -1.43
C ARG A 110 9.74 -2.88 -2.67
N LEU A 111 8.51 -3.41 -2.74
CA LEU A 111 8.00 -4.11 -3.92
C LEU A 111 8.04 -3.23 -5.18
N VAL A 112 7.64 -1.96 -5.04
CA VAL A 112 7.68 -0.99 -6.15
C VAL A 112 9.12 -0.71 -6.59
N HIS A 113 10.02 -0.42 -5.64
CA HIS A 113 11.39 0.02 -5.97
C HIS A 113 12.30 -1.13 -6.40
N ASP A 114 12.20 -2.30 -5.74
CA ASP A 114 13.13 -3.40 -5.96
C ASP A 114 12.67 -4.32 -7.10
N LEU A 115 11.36 -4.49 -7.26
CA LEU A 115 10.78 -5.40 -8.27
C LEU A 115 10.11 -4.67 -9.46
N GLY A 116 9.94 -3.35 -9.39
CA GLY A 116 9.31 -2.57 -10.46
C GLY A 116 7.82 -2.89 -10.67
N VAL A 117 7.14 -3.38 -9.64
CA VAL A 117 5.71 -3.73 -9.71
C VAL A 117 4.86 -2.46 -9.71
N THR A 118 3.88 -2.41 -10.59
CA THR A 118 2.87 -1.35 -10.53
C THR A 118 1.86 -1.66 -9.44
N VAL A 119 1.69 -0.75 -8.47
CA VAL A 119 0.75 -0.93 -7.36
C VAL A 119 -0.41 0.06 -7.49
N LEU A 120 -1.64 -0.46 -7.45
CA LEU A 120 -2.87 0.32 -7.35
C LEU A 120 -3.46 0.12 -5.95
N ILE A 121 -3.59 1.20 -5.18
CA ILE A 121 -4.12 1.17 -3.82
C ILE A 121 -5.42 1.96 -3.77
N ALA A 122 -6.50 1.35 -3.26
CA ALA A 122 -7.67 2.06 -2.76
C ALA A 122 -7.51 2.25 -1.25
N GLU A 123 -7.62 3.48 -0.75
CA GLU A 123 -7.45 3.80 0.67
C GLU A 123 -8.36 4.96 1.10
N HIS A 124 -8.95 4.84 2.28
CA HIS A 124 -9.71 5.93 2.89
C HIS A 124 -8.83 6.90 3.68
N ARG A 125 -7.76 6.40 4.27
CA ARG A 125 -6.80 7.22 5.05
C ARG A 125 -5.69 7.74 4.16
N LEU A 126 -6.02 8.70 3.32
CA LEU A 126 -5.12 9.26 2.32
C LEU A 126 -3.81 9.79 2.90
N GLU A 127 -3.83 10.29 4.15
CA GLU A 127 -2.64 10.77 4.86
C GLU A 127 -1.54 9.72 5.02
N ARG A 128 -1.90 8.43 4.97
CA ARG A 128 -0.94 7.33 5.07
C ARG A 128 -0.21 7.08 3.76
N VAL A 129 -0.89 7.22 2.63
CA VAL A 129 -0.41 6.73 1.31
C VAL A 129 0.01 7.84 0.36
N VAL A 130 -0.57 9.03 0.48
CA VAL A 130 -0.40 10.10 -0.52
C VAL A 130 1.06 10.53 -0.75
N GLN A 131 1.89 10.46 0.29
CA GLN A 131 3.30 10.83 0.22
C GLN A 131 4.16 9.82 -0.57
N TYR A 132 3.66 8.62 -0.79
CA TYR A 132 4.34 7.54 -1.53
C TYR A 132 3.80 7.37 -2.95
N ALA A 133 2.68 8.04 -3.28
CA ALA A 133 2.00 7.86 -4.56
C ALA A 133 2.65 8.70 -5.66
N ASP A 134 2.98 8.08 -6.79
CA ASP A 134 3.43 8.77 -8.01
C ASP A 134 2.24 9.42 -8.74
N ARG A 135 1.07 8.79 -8.68
CA ARG A 135 -0.17 9.23 -9.33
C ARG A 135 -1.37 9.01 -8.41
N ALA A 136 -2.35 9.89 -8.55
CA ALA A 136 -3.66 9.73 -7.92
C ALA A 136 -4.73 9.56 -9.01
N LEU A 137 -5.69 8.68 -8.72
CA LEU A 137 -6.93 8.53 -9.47
C LEU A 137 -8.07 9.02 -8.59
N TYR A 138 -8.83 9.97 -9.07
CA TYR A 138 -10.00 10.48 -8.35
C TYR A 138 -11.27 10.11 -9.14
N LEU A 139 -12.12 9.33 -8.52
CA LEU A 139 -13.39 8.92 -9.09
C LEU A 139 -14.46 9.92 -8.67
N HIS A 140 -15.01 10.63 -9.63
CA HIS A 140 -16.14 11.52 -9.40
C HIS A 140 -17.44 10.69 -9.28
N GLY A 141 -18.38 11.15 -8.48
CA GLY A 141 -19.64 10.45 -8.28
C GLY A 141 -20.51 10.31 -9.55
N ASP A 142 -20.16 11.01 -10.63
CA ASP A 142 -20.80 10.96 -11.95
C ASP A 142 -20.21 9.89 -12.90
N GLY A 143 -19.25 9.09 -12.43
CA GLY A 143 -18.57 8.06 -13.21
C GLY A 143 -17.36 8.55 -14.01
N THR A 144 -17.02 9.82 -13.94
CA THR A 144 -15.77 10.33 -14.54
C THR A 144 -14.57 10.09 -13.64
N VAL A 145 -13.37 9.98 -14.21
CA VAL A 145 -12.12 9.74 -13.51
C VAL A 145 -11.11 10.81 -13.87
N ALA A 146 -10.58 11.52 -12.88
CA ALA A 146 -9.42 12.38 -13.03
C ALA A 146 -8.15 11.62 -12.64
N SER A 147 -7.06 11.84 -13.38
CA SER A 147 -5.75 11.21 -13.12
C SER A 147 -4.63 12.24 -13.26
N GLY A 148 -3.75 12.31 -12.27
CA GLY A 148 -2.65 13.26 -12.26
C GLY A 148 -1.68 13.03 -11.10
N ARG A 149 -0.79 13.99 -10.88
CA ARG A 149 0.04 14.00 -9.67
C ARG A 149 -0.84 14.20 -8.43
N PRO A 150 -0.51 13.59 -7.27
CA PRO A 150 -1.32 13.73 -6.06
C PRO A 150 -1.65 15.19 -5.71
N ALA A 151 -0.67 16.10 -5.78
CA ALA A 151 -0.89 17.53 -5.49
C ALA A 151 -1.91 18.18 -6.44
N GLU A 152 -1.88 17.84 -7.74
CA GLU A 152 -2.80 18.39 -8.74
C GLU A 152 -4.23 17.90 -8.50
N ILE A 153 -4.39 16.60 -8.28
CA ILE A 153 -5.69 15.96 -8.03
C ILE A 153 -6.26 16.46 -6.70
N LEU A 154 -5.44 16.44 -5.65
CA LEU A 154 -5.84 16.87 -4.31
C LEU A 154 -6.02 18.40 -4.19
N ALA A 155 -5.63 19.19 -5.15
CA ALA A 155 -5.94 20.63 -5.14
C ALA A 155 -7.44 20.91 -5.24
N THR A 156 -8.18 20.07 -5.95
CA THR A 156 -9.61 20.28 -6.27
C THR A 156 -10.53 19.16 -5.79
N SER A 157 -10.01 18.02 -5.32
CA SER A 157 -10.81 16.90 -4.85
C SER A 157 -11.64 17.28 -3.62
N SER A 158 -12.81 16.68 -3.46
CA SER A 158 -13.68 16.89 -2.30
C SER A 158 -13.14 16.21 -1.02
N VAL A 159 -12.20 15.27 -1.16
CA VAL A 159 -11.56 14.56 -0.06
C VAL A 159 -10.05 14.80 -0.14
N ALA A 160 -9.45 15.21 0.98
CA ALA A 160 -8.01 15.43 1.06
C ALA A 160 -7.49 15.16 2.48
N PRO A 161 -6.20 14.78 2.62
CA PRO A 161 -5.55 14.71 3.94
C PRO A 161 -5.58 16.06 4.66
N PRO A 162 -5.62 16.09 6.01
CA PRO A 162 -5.66 17.35 6.78
C PRO A 162 -4.51 18.30 6.46
N VAL A 163 -3.32 17.78 6.15
CA VAL A 163 -2.17 18.62 5.74
C VAL A 163 -2.38 19.33 4.41
N VAL A 164 -3.08 18.69 3.47
CA VAL A 164 -3.44 19.26 2.17
C VAL A 164 -4.54 20.32 2.35
N GLU A 165 -5.56 20.04 3.17
CA GLU A 165 -6.61 21.02 3.50
C GLU A 165 -6.02 22.27 4.14
N LEU A 166 -5.10 22.09 5.09
CA LEU A 166 -4.36 23.23 5.67
C LEU A 166 -3.59 24.00 4.59
N GLY A 167 -2.93 23.30 3.67
CA GLY A 167 -2.21 23.91 2.56
C GLY A 167 -3.12 24.75 1.65
N ARG A 168 -4.32 24.22 1.32
CA ARG A 168 -5.35 24.94 0.55
C ARG A 168 -5.79 26.22 1.27
N LEU A 169 -6.12 26.12 2.56
CA LEU A 169 -6.53 27.26 3.39
C LEU A 169 -5.44 28.31 3.53
N ALA A 170 -4.18 27.89 3.61
CA ALA A 170 -3.03 28.81 3.73
C ALA A 170 -2.53 29.35 2.39
N GLY A 171 -3.08 28.87 1.26
CA GLY A 171 -2.64 29.26 -0.09
C GLY A 171 -1.23 28.81 -0.42
N TRP A 172 -0.80 27.66 0.09
CA TRP A 172 0.54 27.15 -0.17
C TRP A 172 0.63 26.48 -1.55
N ASP A 173 1.71 26.78 -2.27
CA ASP A 173 2.06 26.17 -3.55
C ASP A 173 3.58 25.86 -3.54
N PRO A 174 3.97 24.57 -3.69
CA PRO A 174 3.12 23.38 -3.84
C PRO A 174 2.37 23.00 -2.55
N LEU A 175 1.25 22.27 -2.72
CA LEU A 175 0.50 21.71 -1.59
C LEU A 175 1.36 20.66 -0.85
N PRO A 176 1.34 20.65 0.50
CA PRO A 176 2.09 19.67 1.27
C PRO A 176 1.45 18.27 1.18
N MET A 177 2.23 17.24 0.89
CA MET A 177 1.78 15.86 0.84
C MET A 177 2.13 15.10 2.14
N SER A 178 2.92 15.73 3.02
CA SER A 178 3.32 15.16 4.31
C SER A 178 3.32 16.22 5.42
N VAL A 179 3.30 15.75 6.68
CA VAL A 179 3.47 16.63 7.85
C VAL A 179 4.81 17.37 7.80
N ARG A 180 5.85 16.72 7.26
CA ARG A 180 7.17 17.35 7.08
C ARG A 180 7.10 18.55 6.13
N ASP A 181 6.41 18.39 5.00
CA ASP A 181 6.26 19.46 4.02
C ASP A 181 5.41 20.61 4.57
N ALA A 182 4.30 20.29 5.26
CA ALA A 182 3.48 21.27 5.93
C ALA A 182 4.24 22.07 6.99
N ARG A 183 5.08 21.43 7.80
CA ARG A 183 5.95 22.10 8.77
C ARG A 183 6.93 23.06 8.11
N ARG A 184 7.48 22.70 6.95
CA ARG A 184 8.39 23.54 6.17
C ARG A 184 7.65 24.75 5.59
N ALA A 185 6.49 24.52 4.97
CA ALA A 185 5.65 25.59 4.39
C ALA A 185 5.09 26.54 5.46
N ALA A 186 4.89 26.07 6.70
CA ALA A 186 4.34 26.88 7.78
C ALA A 186 5.33 27.89 8.40
N ALA A 187 6.63 27.84 8.09
CA ALA A 187 7.62 28.73 8.71
C ALA A 187 7.28 30.23 8.55
N PRO A 188 6.99 30.77 7.33
CA PRO A 188 6.62 32.17 7.16
C PRO A 188 5.29 32.53 7.84
N LEU A 189 4.36 31.59 7.96
CA LEU A 189 3.09 31.82 8.64
C LEU A 189 3.28 31.97 10.14
N ARG A 190 4.13 31.14 10.75
CA ARG A 190 4.48 31.22 12.18
C ARG A 190 5.10 32.59 12.54
N GLU A 191 6.03 33.07 11.72
CA GLU A 191 6.66 34.37 11.91
C GLU A 191 5.62 35.51 11.89
N ARG A 192 4.67 35.45 10.96
CA ARG A 192 3.58 36.45 10.87
C ARG A 192 2.60 36.39 12.05
N LEU A 193 2.41 35.22 12.66
CA LEU A 193 1.49 35.02 13.78
C LEU A 193 2.16 35.25 15.14
N ALA A 194 3.47 35.12 15.25
CA ALA A 194 4.22 35.31 16.52
C ALA A 194 4.09 36.72 17.14
N GLY A 195 3.60 37.71 16.41
CA GLY A 195 3.34 39.08 16.91
C GLY A 195 1.86 39.39 17.17
N ARG A 196 0.97 38.41 17.15
CA ARG A 196 -0.48 38.59 17.26
C ARG A 196 -1.10 37.94 18.52
N THR A 197 -0.39 37.87 19.63
CA THR A 197 -0.93 37.53 20.94
C THR A 197 -1.47 38.75 21.66
#